data_1c142da2944f1445b3e650d8c233ce69
#
_entry.id   1c142da2944f1445b3e650d8c233ce69
#
_cell.length_a   1.000
_cell.length_b   1.000
_cell.length_c   1.000
_cell.angle_alpha   90.00
_cell.angle_beta   90.00
_cell.angle_gamma   90.00
#
_symmetry.space_group_name_H-M   'P 1'
#
loop_
_entity.id
_entity.type
_entity.pdbx_description
1 polymer ?
#
loop_
_entity_poly.entity_id
_entity_poly.type
_entity_poly.pdbx_seq_one_letter_code
_entity_poly.pdbx_strand_id
1 'polypeptide(L)'
;MTSTDSIDAQMNEIIDPAAEIEWLGSGYGGTNDEGVFLGVAEGPVWDTDGGFLVFTDNGRGVRYRYDDVSGVTVLDTDTFNANGQTLDNEGRLVWCEHTGRRVRRREADGSITTVADAYRGSRLNRPNDVIVDSKGAIWFTDPFTFGVDTELDIAGVYRVSPDLARINLVLRDFAFPNGLIFSQDEQTLYVNDTGRMQIRAYDMDYWGADGGRPDIATERVVITMFGDEPGAPDGMKLDAAGRLWCTGPGGIWVIEPQTGTCLGIVPVRGHSVTNFTFGGPDLTTLYFTTYTDFGRIPLRVPGLSVPRRTTESAVAPVSPH
;
A
#
# COMPACT_ATOMS: atom_id res chain seq x y z
N MET A 1 26.81 7.06 24.94
CA MET A 1 25.50 7.44 24.39
C MET A 1 24.80 6.15 24.00
N THR A 2 23.67 5.86 24.58
CA THR A 2 22.96 4.61 24.41
C THR A 2 22.22 4.63 23.04
N SER A 3 21.97 3.47 22.45
CA SER A 3 21.31 3.31 21.14
C SER A 3 19.93 3.99 21.04
N THR A 4 19.26 4.24 22.15
CA THR A 4 17.97 4.95 22.26
C THR A 4 18.07 6.44 21.91
N ASP A 5 19.11 7.13 22.37
CA ASP A 5 19.26 8.58 22.11
C ASP A 5 19.47 8.89 20.62
N SER A 6 20.08 7.96 19.86
CA SER A 6 20.30 8.10 18.42
C SER A 6 19.03 7.85 17.61
N ILE A 7 18.17 6.93 18.05
CA ILE A 7 16.87 6.63 17.40
C ILE A 7 15.93 7.83 17.58
N ASP A 8 15.83 8.38 18.78
CA ASP A 8 14.99 9.55 19.04
C ASP A 8 15.43 10.78 18.23
N ALA A 9 16.76 10.99 18.06
CA ALA A 9 17.27 12.09 17.24
C ALA A 9 16.88 11.96 15.77
N GLN A 10 16.97 10.76 15.19
CA GLN A 10 16.57 10.51 13.80
C GLN A 10 15.06 10.66 13.58
N MET A 11 14.25 10.20 14.54
CA MET A 11 12.79 10.39 14.45
C MET A 11 12.39 11.86 14.54
N ASN A 12 13.12 12.69 15.30
CA ASN A 12 12.86 14.13 15.36
C ASN A 12 13.11 14.86 14.03
N GLU A 13 13.95 14.30 13.14
CA GLU A 13 14.11 14.81 11.77
C GLU A 13 12.94 14.41 10.86
N ILE A 14 12.21 13.35 11.21
CA ILE A 14 11.12 12.77 10.42
C ILE A 14 9.76 13.34 10.83
N ILE A 15 9.54 13.45 12.14
CA ILE A 15 8.27 13.92 12.69
C ILE A 15 8.54 14.84 13.90
N ASP A 16 7.69 15.84 14.07
CA ASP A 16 7.74 16.65 15.29
C ASP A 16 7.28 15.80 16.48
N PRO A 17 8.06 15.72 17.57
CA PRO A 17 7.62 15.00 18.79
C PRO A 17 6.33 15.55 19.39
N ALA A 18 5.97 16.81 19.08
CA ALA A 18 4.73 17.45 19.52
C ALA A 18 3.60 17.32 18.49
N ALA A 19 3.82 16.64 17.34
CA ALA A 19 2.78 16.44 16.37
C ALA A 19 1.68 15.53 16.93
N GLU A 20 0.44 15.96 16.75
CA GLU A 20 -0.74 15.22 17.19
C GLU A 20 -1.49 14.64 16.00
N ILE A 21 -2.12 13.47 16.21
CA ILE A 21 -3.00 12.86 15.22
C ILE A 21 -4.30 13.67 15.16
N GLU A 22 -4.67 14.07 13.95
CA GLU A 22 -5.99 14.58 13.64
C GLU A 22 -6.86 13.45 13.06
N TRP A 23 -7.91 13.10 13.79
CA TRP A 23 -8.90 12.12 13.33
C TRP A 23 -9.90 12.80 12.40
N LEU A 24 -10.00 12.31 11.17
CA LEU A 24 -10.80 12.87 10.10
C LEU A 24 -12.13 12.15 9.90
N GLY A 25 -12.26 10.92 10.44
CA GLY A 25 -13.47 10.14 10.38
C GLY A 25 -13.35 8.84 11.15
N SER A 26 -14.50 8.26 11.49
CA SER A 26 -14.62 7.02 12.25
C SER A 26 -15.83 6.21 11.83
N GLY A 27 -15.90 4.95 12.30
CA GLY A 27 -17.04 4.07 12.06
C GLY A 27 -16.99 3.37 10.71
N TYR A 28 -15.79 3.25 10.12
CA TYR A 28 -15.53 2.39 8.96
C TYR A 28 -15.33 0.94 9.43
N GLY A 29 -15.49 -0.05 8.55
CA GLY A 29 -15.22 -1.44 8.88
C GLY A 29 -15.69 -1.89 10.25
N GLY A 30 -14.78 -2.50 11.00
CA GLY A 30 -15.00 -2.88 12.40
C GLY A 30 -15.81 -4.15 12.58
N THR A 31 -16.51 -4.22 13.72
CA THR A 31 -17.33 -5.34 14.11
C THR A 31 -18.77 -4.83 14.35
N ASN A 32 -19.77 -5.56 13.86
CA ASN A 32 -21.16 -5.19 14.11
C ASN A 32 -21.61 -5.51 15.55
N ASP A 33 -22.84 -5.13 15.90
CA ASP A 33 -23.42 -5.34 17.23
C ASP A 33 -23.52 -6.82 17.63
N GLU A 34 -23.47 -7.74 16.66
CA GLU A 34 -23.50 -9.19 16.88
C GLU A 34 -22.10 -9.78 17.05
N GLY A 35 -21.05 -8.94 17.02
CA GLY A 35 -19.65 -9.37 17.14
C GLY A 35 -19.05 -9.92 15.85
N VAL A 36 -19.71 -9.75 14.69
CA VAL A 36 -19.20 -10.20 13.39
C VAL A 36 -18.24 -9.15 12.84
N PHE A 37 -17.02 -9.58 12.54
CA PHE A 37 -16.04 -8.73 11.87
C PHE A 37 -16.48 -8.43 10.43
N LEU A 38 -16.68 -7.16 10.12
CA LEU A 38 -17.16 -6.69 8.83
C LEU A 38 -16.02 -6.40 7.84
N GLY A 39 -14.86 -6.03 8.34
CA GLY A 39 -13.71 -5.60 7.57
C GLY A 39 -13.05 -4.38 8.18
N VAL A 40 -12.26 -3.65 7.38
CA VAL A 40 -11.44 -2.52 7.84
C VAL A 40 -11.53 -1.34 6.87
N ALA A 41 -11.14 -0.15 7.33
CA ALA A 41 -10.77 0.92 6.40
C ALA A 41 -9.41 0.63 5.81
N GLU A 42 -9.23 0.83 4.50
CA GLU A 42 -8.06 0.38 3.75
C GLU A 42 -7.73 1.26 2.53
N GLY A 43 -6.61 0.97 1.88
CA GLY A 43 -6.21 1.44 0.57
C GLY A 43 -6.16 2.96 0.41
N PRO A 44 -5.61 3.75 1.34
CA PRO A 44 -5.53 5.19 1.15
C PRO A 44 -4.53 5.51 0.03
N VAL A 45 -4.96 6.31 -0.92
CA VAL A 45 -4.13 6.82 -2.02
C VAL A 45 -4.39 8.30 -2.22
N TRP A 46 -3.31 9.09 -2.33
CA TRP A 46 -3.39 10.52 -2.58
C TRP A 46 -3.30 10.79 -4.09
N ASP A 47 -4.32 11.48 -4.62
CA ASP A 47 -4.28 12.03 -5.97
C ASP A 47 -3.64 13.42 -5.93
N THR A 48 -2.39 13.50 -6.37
CA THR A 48 -1.62 14.74 -6.34
C THR A 48 -2.16 15.79 -7.29
N ASP A 49 -2.71 15.39 -8.45
CA ASP A 49 -3.27 16.31 -9.44
C ASP A 49 -4.64 16.84 -9.00
N GLY A 50 -5.43 15.97 -8.40
CA GLY A 50 -6.75 16.33 -7.88
C GLY A 50 -6.73 17.00 -6.50
N GLY A 51 -5.64 16.86 -5.73
CA GLY A 51 -5.52 17.40 -4.38
C GLY A 51 -6.49 16.75 -3.38
N PHE A 52 -6.76 15.44 -3.53
CA PHE A 52 -7.66 14.70 -2.66
C PHE A 52 -7.13 13.29 -2.37
N LEU A 53 -7.67 12.68 -1.33
CA LEU A 53 -7.41 11.30 -0.96
C LEU A 53 -8.61 10.42 -1.26
N VAL A 54 -8.34 9.17 -1.66
CA VAL A 54 -9.35 8.13 -1.79
C VAL A 54 -8.97 6.98 -0.85
N PHE A 55 -9.93 6.39 -0.15
CA PHE A 55 -9.75 5.19 0.67
C PHE A 55 -11.01 4.30 0.62
N THR A 56 -10.89 3.07 1.10
CA THR A 56 -11.96 2.07 1.06
C THR A 56 -12.42 1.70 2.48
N ASP A 57 -13.69 1.38 2.61
CA ASP A 57 -14.25 0.54 3.67
C ASP A 57 -14.53 -0.82 3.03
N ASN A 58 -13.61 -1.75 3.20
CA ASN A 58 -13.72 -3.04 2.53
C ASN A 58 -14.87 -3.88 3.10
N GLY A 59 -15.24 -3.65 4.36
CA GLY A 59 -16.34 -4.34 4.99
C GLY A 59 -17.70 -3.98 4.40
N ARG A 60 -17.92 -2.69 4.15
CA ARG A 60 -19.19 -2.18 3.61
C ARG A 60 -19.19 -2.09 2.08
N GLY A 61 -18.05 -2.34 1.42
CA GLY A 61 -17.94 -2.21 -0.02
C GLY A 61 -18.11 -0.77 -0.50
N VAL A 62 -17.61 0.20 0.25
CA VAL A 62 -17.71 1.64 -0.05
C VAL A 62 -16.33 2.22 -0.27
N ARG A 63 -16.20 3.09 -1.23
CA ARG A 63 -15.02 3.93 -1.44
C ARG A 63 -15.36 5.38 -1.07
N TYR A 64 -14.48 6.01 -0.33
CA TYR A 64 -14.60 7.39 0.11
C TYR A 64 -13.57 8.27 -0.57
N ARG A 65 -13.90 9.55 -0.68
CA ARG A 65 -13.00 10.65 -1.03
C ARG A 65 -12.90 11.58 0.15
N TYR A 66 -11.71 12.10 0.40
CA TYR A 66 -11.46 13.15 1.37
C TYR A 66 -10.72 14.33 0.73
N ASP A 67 -11.17 15.53 1.00
CA ASP A 67 -10.45 16.78 0.81
C ASP A 67 -10.75 17.75 1.97
N ASP A 68 -9.88 18.74 2.19
CA ASP A 68 -9.99 19.67 3.34
C ASP A 68 -11.23 20.57 3.28
N VAL A 69 -11.90 20.69 2.14
CA VAL A 69 -13.08 21.54 1.94
C VAL A 69 -14.36 20.77 2.23
N SER A 70 -14.47 19.57 1.67
CA SER A 70 -15.69 18.73 1.72
C SER A 70 -15.69 17.72 2.84
N GLY A 71 -14.51 17.48 3.46
CA GLY A 71 -14.33 16.37 4.39
C GLY A 71 -14.45 15.02 3.69
N VAL A 72 -14.89 13.99 4.43
CA VAL A 72 -15.10 12.64 3.88
C VAL A 72 -16.46 12.56 3.18
N THR A 73 -16.46 12.14 1.93
CA THR A 73 -17.66 11.95 1.10
C THR A 73 -17.63 10.55 0.44
N VAL A 74 -18.80 9.98 0.15
CA VAL A 74 -18.90 8.72 -0.59
C VAL A 74 -18.54 8.97 -2.06
N LEU A 75 -17.60 8.18 -2.59
CA LEU A 75 -17.21 8.22 -3.99
C LEU A 75 -17.87 7.10 -4.80
N ASP A 76 -17.81 5.86 -4.31
CA ASP A 76 -18.41 4.70 -4.96
C ASP A 76 -19.06 3.79 -3.90
N THR A 77 -20.15 3.09 -4.29
CA THR A 77 -20.75 1.98 -3.55
C THR A 77 -20.62 0.70 -4.36
N ASP A 78 -20.93 -0.43 -3.74
CA ASP A 78 -20.88 -1.75 -4.39
C ASP A 78 -19.51 -2.07 -5.03
N THR A 79 -18.44 -1.74 -4.29
CA THR A 79 -17.06 -1.88 -4.76
C THR A 79 -16.55 -3.31 -4.72
N PHE A 80 -17.39 -4.30 -4.43
CA PHE A 80 -17.00 -5.71 -4.24
C PHE A 80 -15.94 -5.89 -3.15
N ASN A 81 -16.10 -5.16 -2.06
CA ASN A 81 -15.14 -5.12 -0.94
C ASN A 81 -13.73 -4.73 -1.42
N ALA A 82 -13.64 -3.60 -2.14
CA ALA A 82 -12.36 -3.04 -2.55
C ALA A 82 -11.45 -2.85 -1.34
N ASN A 83 -10.18 -3.22 -1.51
CA ASN A 83 -9.15 -3.19 -0.48
C ASN A 83 -8.01 -2.25 -0.86
N GLY A 84 -6.80 -2.75 -1.04
CA GLY A 84 -5.66 -1.96 -1.48
C GLY A 84 -5.89 -1.33 -2.85
N GLN A 85 -5.37 -0.13 -3.05
CA GLN A 85 -5.48 0.61 -4.30
C GLN A 85 -4.29 1.53 -4.52
N THR A 86 -4.08 1.90 -5.78
CA THR A 86 -3.00 2.78 -6.21
C THR A 86 -3.42 3.56 -7.46
N LEU A 87 -2.60 4.52 -7.88
CA LEU A 87 -2.71 5.13 -9.20
C LEU A 87 -1.64 4.53 -10.13
N ASP A 88 -2.01 4.27 -11.38
CA ASP A 88 -1.03 3.90 -12.40
C ASP A 88 -0.31 5.12 -12.99
N ASN A 89 0.61 4.89 -13.95
CA ASN A 89 1.45 5.94 -14.51
C ASN A 89 0.67 7.01 -15.29
N GLU A 90 -0.58 6.74 -15.67
CA GLU A 90 -1.49 7.68 -16.29
C GLU A 90 -2.48 8.32 -15.29
N GLY A 91 -2.32 8.05 -13.99
CA GLY A 91 -3.20 8.58 -12.93
C GLY A 91 -4.53 7.84 -12.81
N ARG A 92 -4.67 6.66 -13.42
CA ARG A 92 -5.88 5.85 -13.33
C ARG A 92 -5.89 5.02 -12.05
N LEU A 93 -7.04 4.97 -11.38
CA LEU A 93 -7.20 4.18 -10.17
C LEU A 93 -7.18 2.68 -10.49
N VAL A 94 -6.28 1.94 -9.82
CA VAL A 94 -6.17 0.48 -9.84
C VAL A 94 -6.47 -0.03 -8.44
N TRP A 95 -7.29 -1.10 -8.30
CA TRP A 95 -7.66 -1.62 -6.99
C TRP A 95 -7.87 -3.13 -6.98
N CYS A 96 -7.73 -3.72 -5.80
CA CYS A 96 -8.05 -5.11 -5.49
C CYS A 96 -9.50 -5.21 -5.00
N GLU A 97 -10.22 -6.24 -5.41
CA GLU A 97 -11.56 -6.57 -4.93
C GLU A 97 -11.57 -7.92 -4.22
N HIS A 98 -11.94 -7.93 -2.94
CA HIS A 98 -11.96 -9.15 -2.14
C HIS A 98 -13.07 -10.11 -2.59
N THR A 99 -14.34 -9.68 -2.58
CA THR A 99 -15.45 -10.54 -3.00
C THR A 99 -15.55 -10.69 -4.50
N GLY A 100 -15.05 -9.68 -5.26
CA GLY A 100 -14.89 -9.77 -6.71
C GLY A 100 -13.80 -10.77 -7.12
N ARG A 101 -12.81 -11.06 -6.23
CA ARG A 101 -11.65 -11.94 -6.47
C ARG A 101 -10.91 -11.53 -7.74
N ARG A 102 -10.59 -10.23 -7.84
CA ARG A 102 -9.99 -9.65 -9.04
C ARG A 102 -9.30 -8.32 -8.77
N VAL A 103 -8.45 -7.90 -9.70
CA VAL A 103 -7.87 -6.56 -9.76
C VAL A 103 -8.54 -5.79 -10.89
N ARG A 104 -8.88 -4.53 -10.64
CA ARG A 104 -9.60 -3.66 -11.59
C ARG A 104 -8.85 -2.35 -11.82
N ARG A 105 -9.17 -1.70 -12.93
CA ARG A 105 -8.68 -0.35 -13.26
C ARG A 105 -9.82 0.50 -13.81
N ARG A 106 -9.90 1.76 -13.38
CA ARG A 106 -10.81 2.75 -13.95
C ARG A 106 -10.11 3.46 -15.10
N GLU A 107 -10.65 3.34 -16.29
CA GLU A 107 -10.12 3.97 -17.48
C GLU A 107 -10.48 5.48 -17.53
N ALA A 108 -9.83 6.25 -18.42
CA ALA A 108 -10.03 7.70 -18.53
C ALA A 108 -11.46 8.08 -18.96
N ASP A 109 -12.18 7.18 -19.65
CA ASP A 109 -13.58 7.38 -20.03
C ASP A 109 -14.58 6.98 -18.94
N GLY A 110 -14.07 6.57 -17.75
CA GLY A 110 -14.86 6.11 -16.62
C GLY A 110 -15.26 4.63 -16.68
N SER A 111 -14.97 3.92 -17.77
CA SER A 111 -15.19 2.47 -17.83
C SER A 111 -14.25 1.72 -16.88
N ILE A 112 -14.59 0.46 -16.57
CA ILE A 112 -13.82 -0.34 -15.64
C ILE A 112 -13.31 -1.60 -16.34
N THR A 113 -11.98 -1.74 -16.42
CA THR A 113 -11.28 -2.88 -16.99
C THR A 113 -10.94 -3.90 -15.89
N THR A 114 -11.13 -5.19 -16.18
CA THR A 114 -10.55 -6.27 -15.35
C THR A 114 -9.09 -6.44 -15.74
N VAL A 115 -8.21 -6.21 -14.75
CA VAL A 115 -6.76 -6.38 -14.89
C VAL A 115 -6.39 -7.86 -14.77
N ALA A 116 -6.93 -8.54 -13.76
CA ALA A 116 -6.76 -9.96 -13.52
C ALA A 116 -7.89 -10.48 -12.63
N ASP A 117 -8.41 -11.68 -12.91
CA ASP A 117 -9.41 -12.39 -12.10
C ASP A 117 -9.09 -13.89 -11.94
N ALA A 118 -8.15 -14.39 -12.71
CA ALA A 118 -7.75 -15.80 -12.69
C ALA A 118 -6.26 -15.99 -13.00
N TYR A 119 -5.69 -17.07 -12.49
CA TYR A 119 -4.37 -17.56 -12.83
C TYR A 119 -4.45 -19.04 -13.22
N ARG A 120 -3.97 -19.39 -14.43
CA ARG A 120 -4.00 -20.75 -14.98
C ARG A 120 -5.41 -21.39 -14.99
N GLY A 121 -6.45 -20.58 -15.17
CA GLY A 121 -7.84 -21.01 -15.25
C GLY A 121 -8.58 -21.11 -13.91
N SER A 122 -7.90 -20.93 -12.79
CA SER A 122 -8.49 -20.87 -11.44
C SER A 122 -8.63 -19.40 -11.01
N ARG A 123 -9.75 -19.06 -10.36
CA ARG A 123 -9.98 -17.71 -9.83
C ARG A 123 -8.94 -17.35 -8.77
N LEU A 124 -8.53 -16.08 -8.75
CA LEU A 124 -7.69 -15.52 -7.68
C LEU A 124 -8.33 -15.76 -6.31
N ASN A 125 -7.52 -15.74 -5.24
CA ASN A 125 -8.02 -15.92 -3.88
C ASN A 125 -8.83 -14.69 -3.44
N ARG A 126 -8.13 -13.66 -2.97
CA ARG A 126 -8.70 -12.36 -2.58
C ARG A 126 -7.58 -11.31 -2.69
N PRO A 127 -7.31 -10.79 -3.90
CA PRO A 127 -6.28 -9.78 -4.09
C PRO A 127 -6.35 -8.71 -3.02
N ASN A 128 -5.18 -8.38 -2.41
CA ASN A 128 -5.13 -7.57 -1.22
C ASN A 128 -4.53 -6.18 -1.47
N ASP A 129 -3.25 -6.07 -1.80
CA ASP A 129 -2.60 -4.80 -2.10
C ASP A 129 -2.01 -4.78 -3.51
N VAL A 130 -1.80 -3.58 -4.07
CA VAL A 130 -1.45 -3.39 -5.47
C VAL A 130 -0.52 -2.20 -5.66
N ILE A 131 0.48 -2.36 -6.51
CA ILE A 131 1.37 -1.29 -6.98
C ILE A 131 1.56 -1.36 -8.50
N VAL A 132 2.08 -0.29 -9.09
CA VAL A 132 2.43 -0.22 -10.51
C VAL A 132 3.89 0.18 -10.63
N ASP A 133 4.66 -0.55 -11.45
CA ASP A 133 6.05 -0.21 -11.71
C ASP A 133 6.17 0.92 -12.76
N SER A 134 7.38 1.48 -12.91
CA SER A 134 7.63 2.59 -13.85
C SER A 134 7.36 2.24 -15.31
N LYS A 135 7.27 0.95 -15.64
CA LYS A 135 6.98 0.44 -16.99
C LYS A 135 5.49 0.15 -17.19
N GLY A 136 4.65 0.36 -16.15
CA GLY A 136 3.21 0.18 -16.20
C GLY A 136 2.73 -1.25 -15.93
N ALA A 137 3.60 -2.17 -15.50
CA ALA A 137 3.15 -3.48 -15.03
C ALA A 137 2.50 -3.36 -13.65
N ILE A 138 1.42 -4.10 -13.45
CA ILE A 138 0.64 -4.09 -12.21
C ILE A 138 1.04 -5.29 -11.37
N TRP A 139 1.41 -5.05 -10.11
CA TRP A 139 1.86 -6.05 -9.17
C TRP A 139 0.90 -6.09 -8.00
N PHE A 140 0.47 -7.28 -7.59
CA PHE A 140 -0.47 -7.41 -6.48
C PHE A 140 -0.22 -8.66 -5.64
N THR A 141 -0.64 -8.61 -4.40
CA THR A 141 -0.64 -9.75 -3.48
C THR A 141 -2.00 -10.45 -3.49
N ASP A 142 -1.98 -11.78 -3.38
CA ASP A 142 -3.19 -12.61 -3.36
C ASP A 142 -3.09 -13.66 -2.24
N PRO A 143 -3.40 -13.27 -0.98
CA PRO A 143 -3.33 -14.16 0.17
C PRO A 143 -4.49 -15.15 0.23
N PHE A 144 -4.30 -16.22 1.00
CA PHE A 144 -5.41 -17.03 1.50
C PHE A 144 -6.20 -16.23 2.55
N THR A 145 -7.52 -16.36 2.53
CA THR A 145 -8.38 -15.78 3.54
C THR A 145 -9.12 -16.89 4.28
N PHE A 146 -9.07 -16.86 5.61
CA PHE A 146 -9.76 -17.84 6.45
C PHE A 146 -11.27 -17.88 6.14
N GLY A 147 -11.81 -19.10 6.07
CA GLY A 147 -13.25 -19.32 5.85
C GLY A 147 -13.73 -19.06 4.43
N VAL A 148 -12.83 -18.87 3.47
CA VAL A 148 -13.16 -18.73 2.05
C VAL A 148 -12.58 -19.90 1.27
N ASP A 149 -13.43 -20.60 0.53
CA ASP A 149 -12.97 -21.64 -0.40
C ASP A 149 -12.16 -21.01 -1.54
N THR A 150 -10.97 -21.55 -1.76
CA THR A 150 -10.06 -21.09 -2.81
C THR A 150 -9.96 -22.13 -3.92
N GLU A 151 -9.83 -21.65 -5.15
CA GLU A 151 -9.52 -22.51 -6.31
C GLU A 151 -8.02 -22.62 -6.54
N LEU A 152 -7.27 -21.60 -6.09
CA LEU A 152 -5.80 -21.62 -6.07
C LEU A 152 -5.32 -22.16 -4.71
N ASP A 153 -4.32 -23.01 -4.75
CA ASP A 153 -3.59 -23.53 -3.57
C ASP A 153 -2.31 -22.73 -3.28
N ILE A 154 -2.22 -21.51 -3.79
CA ILE A 154 -1.04 -20.64 -3.73
C ILE A 154 -1.44 -19.27 -3.21
N ALA A 155 -0.82 -18.86 -2.09
CA ALA A 155 -0.75 -17.46 -1.69
C ALA A 155 0.54 -16.86 -2.25
N GLY A 156 0.48 -15.68 -2.93
CA GLY A 156 1.67 -15.16 -3.57
C GLY A 156 1.54 -13.74 -4.12
N VAL A 157 2.59 -13.36 -4.82
CA VAL A 157 2.66 -12.09 -5.54
C VAL A 157 2.55 -12.36 -7.03
N TYR A 158 1.69 -11.61 -7.68
CA TYR A 158 1.45 -11.70 -9.12
C TYR A 158 1.88 -10.41 -9.82
N ARG A 159 2.26 -10.55 -11.08
CA ARG A 159 2.58 -9.46 -12.00
C ARG A 159 1.74 -9.59 -13.27
N VAL A 160 1.06 -8.52 -13.63
CA VAL A 160 0.34 -8.39 -14.91
C VAL A 160 1.14 -7.46 -15.83
N SER A 161 1.33 -7.89 -17.09
CA SER A 161 2.02 -7.07 -18.08
C SER A 161 1.28 -5.75 -18.38
N PRO A 162 1.97 -4.68 -18.84
CA PRO A 162 1.33 -3.38 -19.09
C PRO A 162 0.18 -3.42 -20.10
N ASP A 163 0.24 -4.35 -21.07
CA ASP A 163 -0.80 -4.62 -22.05
C ASP A 163 -1.95 -5.50 -21.54
N LEU A 164 -1.89 -5.89 -20.25
CA LEU A 164 -2.81 -6.80 -19.57
C LEU A 164 -2.93 -8.21 -20.17
N ALA A 165 -2.06 -8.56 -21.10
CA ALA A 165 -2.15 -9.82 -21.83
C ALA A 165 -1.61 -11.04 -21.06
N ARG A 166 -0.79 -10.81 -20.04
CA ARG A 166 -0.10 -11.88 -19.28
C ARG A 166 -0.14 -11.62 -17.79
N ILE A 167 -0.47 -12.66 -17.03
CA ILE A 167 -0.33 -12.72 -15.56
C ILE A 167 0.70 -13.79 -15.20
N ASN A 168 1.64 -13.45 -14.33
CA ASN A 168 2.67 -14.35 -13.82
C ASN A 168 2.63 -14.39 -12.31
N LEU A 169 2.71 -15.57 -11.72
CA LEU A 169 3.05 -15.75 -10.32
C LEU A 169 4.57 -15.53 -10.21
N VAL A 170 4.98 -14.51 -9.47
CA VAL A 170 6.39 -14.12 -9.37
C VAL A 170 7.03 -14.51 -8.05
N LEU A 171 6.26 -14.53 -6.97
CA LEU A 171 6.67 -15.01 -5.65
C LEU A 171 5.58 -15.86 -5.01
N ARG A 172 6.01 -16.83 -4.23
CA ARG A 172 5.16 -17.72 -3.42
C ARG A 172 5.86 -18.01 -2.08
N ASP A 173 5.28 -18.82 -1.24
CA ASP A 173 5.79 -19.15 0.10
C ASP A 173 5.64 -18.01 1.09
N PHE A 174 4.43 -17.45 1.12
CA PHE A 174 3.98 -16.54 2.15
C PHE A 174 2.91 -17.19 3.01
N ALA A 175 2.90 -16.85 4.30
CA ALA A 175 1.76 -17.19 5.16
C ALA A 175 0.56 -16.27 4.88
N PHE A 176 0.84 -14.95 4.71
CA PHE A 176 -0.16 -13.97 4.30
C PHE A 176 0.56 -12.78 3.62
N PRO A 177 0.82 -12.85 2.29
CA PRO A 177 1.41 -11.73 1.56
C PRO A 177 0.43 -10.56 1.55
N ASN A 178 0.91 -9.37 1.93
CA ASN A 178 0.07 -8.19 2.08
C ASN A 178 0.70 -6.99 1.35
N GLY A 179 1.18 -5.96 2.05
CA GLY A 179 1.78 -4.80 1.43
C GLY A 179 3.03 -5.14 0.60
N LEU A 180 3.19 -4.43 -0.50
CA LEU A 180 4.36 -4.54 -1.37
C LEU A 180 4.78 -3.16 -1.88
N ILE A 181 6.08 -2.98 -2.13
CA ILE A 181 6.63 -1.75 -2.70
C ILE A 181 8.01 -2.00 -3.33
N PHE A 182 8.34 -1.30 -4.40
CA PHE A 182 9.69 -1.28 -4.95
C PHE A 182 10.57 -0.26 -4.22
N SER A 183 11.89 -0.51 -4.16
CA SER A 183 12.87 0.54 -3.91
C SER A 183 12.72 1.68 -4.92
N GLN A 184 13.29 2.86 -4.62
CA GLN A 184 13.14 4.03 -5.47
C GLN A 184 13.68 3.82 -6.89
N ASP A 185 14.75 3.04 -7.03
CA ASP A 185 15.38 2.65 -8.30
C ASP A 185 14.76 1.39 -8.94
N GLU A 186 13.74 0.82 -8.28
CA GLU A 186 13.08 -0.43 -8.66
C GLU A 186 14.01 -1.65 -8.76
N GLN A 187 15.20 -1.60 -8.14
CA GLN A 187 16.12 -2.74 -8.11
C GLN A 187 15.80 -3.75 -7.02
N THR A 188 14.93 -3.41 -6.06
CA THR A 188 14.49 -4.30 -4.98
C THR A 188 12.98 -4.26 -4.85
N LEU A 189 12.34 -5.41 -4.77
CA LEU A 189 10.94 -5.55 -4.36
C LEU A 189 10.87 -5.94 -2.89
N TYR A 190 10.17 -5.15 -2.09
CA TYR A 190 9.81 -5.47 -0.71
C TYR A 190 8.38 -6.00 -0.68
N VAL A 191 8.19 -7.09 0.06
CA VAL A 191 6.86 -7.69 0.32
C VAL A 191 6.79 -8.04 1.79
N ASN A 192 5.73 -7.63 2.48
CA ASN A 192 5.55 -8.12 3.83
C ASN A 192 4.70 -9.39 3.88
N ASP A 193 4.92 -10.14 4.94
CA ASP A 193 4.18 -11.35 5.29
C ASP A 193 3.55 -11.11 6.66
N THR A 194 2.31 -10.70 6.69
CA THR A 194 1.55 -10.44 7.92
C THR A 194 1.54 -11.66 8.83
N GLY A 195 1.39 -12.86 8.25
CA GLY A 195 1.33 -14.10 9.02
C GLY A 195 2.66 -14.48 9.69
N ARG A 196 3.80 -14.05 9.14
CA ARG A 196 5.14 -14.26 9.71
C ARG A 196 5.68 -13.02 10.42
N MET A 197 4.95 -11.92 10.42
CA MET A 197 5.37 -10.63 10.98
C MET A 197 6.70 -10.13 10.41
N GLN A 198 6.92 -10.29 9.10
CA GLN A 198 8.19 -10.02 8.43
C GLN A 198 8.03 -9.14 7.21
N ILE A 199 9.10 -8.39 6.90
CA ILE A 199 9.30 -7.79 5.59
C ILE A 199 10.44 -8.56 4.92
N ARG A 200 10.19 -9.00 3.68
CA ARG A 200 11.15 -9.68 2.82
C ARG A 200 11.54 -8.79 1.67
N ALA A 201 12.76 -8.94 1.19
CA ALA A 201 13.29 -8.24 0.03
C ALA A 201 13.84 -9.23 -0.99
N TYR A 202 13.68 -8.87 -2.26
CA TYR A 202 14.15 -9.60 -3.42
C TYR A 202 14.79 -8.64 -4.40
N ASP A 203 15.97 -8.93 -4.89
CA ASP A 203 16.58 -8.13 -5.96
C ASP A 203 15.86 -8.42 -7.28
N MET A 204 15.73 -7.40 -8.12
CA MET A 204 15.00 -7.49 -9.37
C MET A 204 15.92 -7.90 -10.52
N ASP A 205 15.50 -8.93 -11.26
CA ASP A 205 16.12 -9.36 -12.52
C ASP A 205 15.31 -8.82 -13.70
N TYR A 206 15.89 -7.88 -14.43
CA TYR A 206 15.28 -7.26 -15.61
C TYR A 206 15.73 -7.89 -16.93
N TRP A 207 16.46 -9.00 -16.89
CA TRP A 207 16.87 -9.74 -18.07
C TRP A 207 15.70 -10.58 -18.62
N GLY A 208 15.37 -10.38 -19.88
CA GLY A 208 14.35 -11.14 -20.58
C GLY A 208 13.16 -10.32 -21.10
N ALA A 209 12.31 -11.00 -21.88
CA ALA A 209 11.17 -10.40 -22.58
C ALA A 209 9.98 -10.05 -21.62
N ASP A 210 10.02 -10.54 -20.39
CA ASP A 210 8.88 -10.42 -19.45
C ASP A 210 8.89 -9.13 -18.62
N GLY A 211 9.90 -8.27 -18.77
CA GLY A 211 9.91 -6.92 -18.20
C GLY A 211 10.25 -6.82 -16.71
N GLY A 212 10.86 -7.85 -16.13
CA GLY A 212 11.36 -7.89 -14.76
C GLY A 212 10.63 -8.91 -13.89
N ARG A 213 11.41 -9.56 -13.02
CA ARG A 213 10.94 -10.50 -12.00
C ARG A 213 11.86 -10.44 -10.78
N PRO A 214 11.37 -10.76 -9.58
CA PRO A 214 12.24 -10.93 -8.42
C PRO A 214 13.14 -12.16 -8.59
N ASP A 215 14.40 -12.02 -8.24
CA ASP A 215 15.33 -13.15 -8.13
C ASP A 215 15.14 -13.81 -6.76
N ILE A 216 14.52 -14.98 -6.76
CA ILE A 216 14.23 -15.75 -5.54
C ILE A 216 15.52 -16.13 -4.79
N ALA A 217 16.65 -16.27 -5.48
CA ALA A 217 17.92 -16.63 -4.84
C ALA A 217 18.47 -15.50 -3.94
N THR A 218 17.99 -14.28 -4.11
CA THR A 218 18.39 -13.10 -3.32
C THR A 218 17.46 -12.81 -2.14
N GLU A 219 16.49 -13.69 -1.88
CA GLU A 219 15.55 -13.52 -0.76
C GLU A 219 16.28 -13.25 0.55
N ARG A 220 15.84 -12.21 1.24
CA ARG A 220 16.32 -11.86 2.57
C ARG A 220 15.20 -11.28 3.43
N VAL A 221 15.21 -11.60 4.72
CA VAL A 221 14.37 -10.94 5.69
C VAL A 221 15.01 -9.59 6.03
N VAL A 222 14.28 -8.49 5.76
CA VAL A 222 14.71 -7.15 6.12
C VAL A 222 14.56 -6.96 7.62
N ILE A 223 13.38 -7.27 8.14
CA ILE A 223 13.07 -7.14 9.57
C ILE A 223 11.95 -8.11 9.96
N THR A 224 11.98 -8.58 11.21
CA THR A 224 10.84 -9.21 11.87
C THR A 224 10.29 -8.24 12.91
N MET A 225 8.99 -7.97 12.85
CA MET A 225 8.35 -6.92 13.64
C MET A 225 7.68 -7.55 14.86
N PHE A 226 8.11 -7.17 16.06
CA PHE A 226 7.55 -7.64 17.32
C PHE A 226 7.06 -6.47 18.16
N GLY A 227 5.99 -6.67 18.92
CA GLY A 227 5.46 -5.71 19.86
C GLY A 227 4.20 -6.22 20.54
N ASP A 228 3.89 -5.65 21.71
CA ASP A 228 2.70 -6.04 22.51
C ASP A 228 1.47 -5.19 22.13
N GLU A 229 1.68 -4.09 21.43
CA GLU A 229 0.60 -3.21 20.96
C GLU A 229 -0.10 -3.82 19.72
N PRO A 230 -1.36 -3.45 19.45
CA PRO A 230 -2.06 -3.86 18.23
C PRO A 230 -1.32 -3.47 16.94
N GLY A 231 -1.47 -4.27 15.91
CA GLY A 231 -0.93 -4.01 14.58
C GLY A 231 -0.11 -5.16 14.03
N ALA A 232 0.05 -5.17 12.73
CA ALA A 232 0.84 -6.13 11.97
C ALA A 232 1.40 -5.47 10.71
N PRO A 233 2.42 -6.06 10.05
CA PRO A 233 2.84 -5.62 8.73
C PRO A 233 1.67 -5.73 7.75
N ASP A 234 1.29 -4.58 7.16
CA ASP A 234 0.18 -4.42 6.23
C ASP A 234 0.58 -3.41 5.15
N GLY A 235 0.03 -2.20 5.10
CA GLY A 235 0.44 -1.21 4.13
C GLY A 235 1.92 -0.83 4.20
N MET A 236 2.56 -0.65 3.05
CA MET A 236 3.96 -0.22 2.92
C MET A 236 4.13 0.91 1.90
N LYS A 237 5.00 1.87 2.23
CA LYS A 237 5.38 2.97 1.33
C LYS A 237 6.87 3.31 1.52
N LEU A 238 7.41 4.13 0.62
CA LEU A 238 8.72 4.76 0.79
C LEU A 238 8.58 6.27 0.95
N ASP A 239 9.48 6.86 1.72
CA ASP A 239 9.67 8.30 1.69
C ASP A 239 10.70 8.72 0.62
N ALA A 240 10.86 10.02 0.42
CA ALA A 240 11.77 10.57 -0.59
C ALA A 240 13.25 10.29 -0.29
N ALA A 241 13.62 9.94 0.94
CA ALA A 241 14.96 9.51 1.32
C ALA A 241 15.19 8.00 1.10
N GLY A 242 14.18 7.25 0.65
CA GLY A 242 14.24 5.81 0.42
C GLY A 242 14.06 4.96 1.67
N ARG A 243 13.65 5.55 2.80
CA ARG A 243 13.32 4.78 4.01
C ARG A 243 12.02 4.03 3.78
N LEU A 244 12.00 2.78 4.24
CA LEU A 244 10.84 1.92 4.15
C LEU A 244 9.90 2.19 5.34
N TRP A 245 8.66 2.50 5.04
CA TRP A 245 7.60 2.67 6.03
C TRP A 245 6.64 1.50 5.93
N CYS A 246 6.29 0.90 7.06
CA CYS A 246 5.35 -0.22 7.13
C CYS A 246 4.50 -0.12 8.40
N THR A 247 3.22 -0.44 8.29
CA THR A 247 2.39 -0.63 9.48
C THR A 247 2.94 -1.78 10.32
N GLY A 248 2.69 -1.77 11.62
CA GLY A 248 3.17 -2.79 12.53
C GLY A 248 2.63 -2.60 13.94
N PRO A 249 3.08 -3.39 14.91
CA PRO A 249 2.70 -3.22 16.30
C PRO A 249 2.94 -1.80 16.79
N GLY A 250 1.89 -1.15 17.32
CA GLY A 250 1.95 0.18 17.91
C GLY A 250 1.87 1.36 16.93
N GLY A 251 1.83 1.12 15.60
CA GLY A 251 1.72 2.21 14.62
C GLY A 251 2.44 1.96 13.31
N ILE A 252 3.13 2.97 12.79
CA ILE A 252 3.82 2.90 11.50
C ILE A 252 5.33 2.97 11.75
N TRP A 253 6.03 1.90 11.38
CA TRP A 253 7.47 1.72 11.53
C TRP A 253 8.22 2.41 10.41
N VAL A 254 9.30 3.11 10.76
CA VAL A 254 10.25 3.70 9.80
C VAL A 254 11.54 2.88 9.87
N ILE A 255 11.94 2.33 8.72
CA ILE A 255 12.97 1.29 8.65
C ILE A 255 14.02 1.70 7.63
N GLU A 256 15.29 1.55 7.99
CA GLU A 256 16.41 1.59 7.05
C GLU A 256 16.46 0.26 6.30
N PRO A 257 16.10 0.20 5.00
CA PRO A 257 15.87 -1.08 4.33
C PRO A 257 17.15 -1.88 4.06
N GLN A 258 18.32 -1.25 3.99
CA GLN A 258 19.61 -1.93 3.76
C GLN A 258 20.08 -2.70 4.98
N THR A 259 19.80 -2.20 6.18
CA THR A 259 20.25 -2.79 7.44
C THR A 259 19.15 -3.50 8.20
N GLY A 260 17.88 -3.26 7.86
CA GLY A 260 16.72 -3.72 8.61
C GLY A 260 16.57 -3.02 9.96
N THR A 261 17.23 -1.89 10.17
CA THR A 261 17.17 -1.14 11.42
C THR A 261 15.86 -0.37 11.49
N CYS A 262 15.07 -0.58 12.55
CA CYS A 262 13.95 0.28 12.88
C CYS A 262 14.50 1.62 13.40
N LEU A 263 14.24 2.71 12.69
CA LEU A 263 14.62 4.05 13.08
C LEU A 263 13.67 4.63 14.16
N GLY A 264 12.45 4.13 14.17
CA GLY A 264 11.42 4.48 15.13
C GLY A 264 10.02 4.14 14.64
N ILE A 265 9.01 4.51 15.41
CA ILE A 265 7.60 4.25 15.13
C ILE A 265 6.84 5.57 15.25
N VAL A 266 6.01 5.89 14.26
CA VAL A 266 4.96 6.90 14.39
C VAL A 266 3.82 6.25 15.17
N PRO A 267 3.59 6.64 16.44
CA PRO A 267 2.69 5.88 17.32
C PRO A 267 1.22 6.17 16.96
N VAL A 268 0.43 5.10 16.81
CA VAL A 268 -1.04 5.15 16.70
C VAL A 268 -1.61 4.22 17.78
N ARG A 269 -1.48 4.65 19.02
CA ARG A 269 -1.72 3.81 20.20
C ARG A 269 -3.15 3.30 20.28
N GLY A 270 -3.31 2.02 20.60
CA GLY A 270 -4.60 1.36 20.76
C GLY A 270 -5.31 1.04 19.45
N HIS A 271 -4.71 1.34 18.30
CA HIS A 271 -5.27 1.07 16.97
C HIS A 271 -4.37 0.16 16.16
N SER A 272 -4.98 -0.74 15.38
CA SER A 272 -4.28 -1.45 14.31
C SER A 272 -4.35 -0.59 13.04
N VAL A 273 -3.22 0.00 12.66
CA VAL A 273 -3.11 0.71 11.37
C VAL A 273 -3.09 -0.33 10.26
N THR A 274 -3.97 -0.17 9.28
CA THR A 274 -4.09 -1.08 8.13
C THR A 274 -3.21 -0.60 6.98
N ASN A 275 -3.33 0.67 6.61
CA ASN A 275 -2.56 1.23 5.50
C ASN A 275 -2.35 2.74 5.69
N PHE A 276 -1.53 3.34 4.84
CA PHE A 276 -1.26 4.78 4.86
C PHE A 276 -0.78 5.26 3.50
N THR A 277 -0.79 6.58 3.31
CA THR A 277 -0.21 7.25 2.16
C THR A 277 0.34 8.61 2.56
N PHE A 278 1.34 9.07 1.84
CA PHE A 278 1.79 10.45 1.92
C PHE A 278 0.92 11.31 1.02
N GLY A 279 0.50 12.45 1.51
CA GLY A 279 -0.35 13.37 0.78
C GLY A 279 -0.13 14.83 1.18
N GLY A 280 -1.01 15.70 0.72
CA GLY A 280 -0.83 17.14 0.79
C GLY A 280 0.02 17.68 -0.36
N PRO A 281 0.13 19.00 -0.52
CA PRO A 281 0.84 19.62 -1.64
C PRO A 281 2.32 19.20 -1.75
N ASP A 282 2.97 19.01 -0.58
CA ASP A 282 4.39 18.69 -0.47
C ASP A 282 4.63 17.23 -0.05
N LEU A 283 3.58 16.39 -0.02
CA LEU A 283 3.62 15.00 0.43
C LEU A 283 4.18 14.85 1.87
N THR A 284 4.01 15.85 2.71
CA THR A 284 4.47 15.87 4.10
C THR A 284 3.34 15.63 5.11
N THR A 285 2.18 15.19 4.64
CA THR A 285 1.10 14.72 5.51
C THR A 285 0.95 13.22 5.36
N LEU A 286 1.05 12.50 6.47
CA LEU A 286 0.78 11.08 6.52
C LEU A 286 -0.70 10.87 6.81
N TYR A 287 -1.45 10.38 5.84
CA TYR A 287 -2.82 9.92 6.01
C TYR A 287 -2.81 8.42 6.25
N PHE A 288 -3.61 7.93 7.20
CA PHE A 288 -3.65 6.52 7.53
C PHE A 288 -5.05 6.04 7.87
N THR A 289 -5.29 4.79 7.60
CA THR A 289 -6.50 4.05 7.96
C THR A 289 -6.19 3.07 9.09
N THR A 290 -7.19 2.80 9.93
CA THR A 290 -7.17 1.74 10.93
C THR A 290 -8.33 0.79 10.68
N TYR A 291 -8.60 -0.12 11.58
CA TYR A 291 -9.78 -0.98 11.47
C TYR A 291 -11.07 -0.18 11.34
N THR A 292 -11.16 0.97 12.03
CA THR A 292 -12.41 1.72 12.16
C THR A 292 -12.29 3.21 11.87
N ASP A 293 -11.07 3.73 11.76
CA ASP A 293 -10.85 5.17 11.75
C ASP A 293 -9.95 5.59 10.59
N PHE A 294 -10.05 6.87 10.24
CA PHE A 294 -9.21 7.55 9.27
C PHE A 294 -8.64 8.81 9.91
N GLY A 295 -7.33 8.98 9.82
CA GLY A 295 -6.62 10.09 10.43
C GLY A 295 -5.45 10.58 9.62
N ARG A 296 -4.85 11.69 10.11
CA ARG A 296 -3.61 12.24 9.53
C ARG A 296 -2.68 12.77 10.61
N ILE A 297 -1.39 12.88 10.27
CA ILE A 297 -0.37 13.51 11.10
C ILE A 297 0.65 14.21 10.19
N PRO A 298 1.11 15.45 10.52
CA PRO A 298 2.12 16.14 9.75
C PRO A 298 3.50 15.53 9.95
N LEU A 299 4.29 15.51 8.88
CA LEU A 299 5.67 15.05 8.86
C LEU A 299 6.62 16.19 8.48
N ARG A 300 7.91 16.02 8.80
CA ARG A 300 9.00 16.91 8.36
C ARG A 300 9.66 16.43 7.05
N VAL A 301 9.33 15.24 6.61
CA VAL A 301 9.89 14.61 5.43
C VAL A 301 8.80 14.27 4.43
N PRO A 302 9.03 14.45 3.13
CA PRO A 302 8.06 14.07 2.11
C PRO A 302 8.11 12.57 1.82
N GLY A 303 6.95 12.02 1.45
CA GLY A 303 6.85 10.72 0.82
C GLY A 303 7.20 10.73 -0.66
N LEU A 304 7.21 9.55 -1.28
CA LEU A 304 7.24 9.43 -2.73
C LEU A 304 5.82 9.58 -3.29
N SER A 305 5.71 10.30 -4.40
CA SER A 305 4.44 10.42 -5.13
C SER A 305 4.01 9.07 -5.74
N VAL A 306 2.70 8.89 -5.84
CA VAL A 306 2.09 7.84 -6.66
C VAL A 306 1.18 8.56 -7.68
N PRO A 307 1.30 8.34 -8.97
CA PRO A 307 2.32 7.55 -9.64
C PRO A 307 3.74 8.12 -9.46
N ARG A 308 4.74 7.24 -9.64
CA ARG A 308 6.14 7.67 -9.64
C ARG A 308 6.40 8.50 -10.90
N ARG A 309 6.41 9.80 -10.77
CA ARG A 309 6.78 10.69 -11.89
C ARG A 309 8.31 10.67 -12.00
N THR A 310 8.83 10.17 -13.12
CA THR A 310 10.23 10.38 -13.45
C THR A 310 10.44 11.88 -13.68
N THR A 311 11.47 12.47 -13.08
CA THR A 311 11.79 13.90 -13.14
C THR A 311 12.13 14.41 -14.56
N GLU A 312 12.00 13.59 -15.60
CA GLU A 312 12.27 13.93 -17.00
C GLU A 312 11.06 14.49 -17.76
N SER A 313 9.86 14.59 -17.16
CA SER A 313 8.66 15.13 -17.83
C SER A 313 8.36 16.60 -17.52
N ALA A 314 9.32 17.38 -17.04
CA ALA A 314 9.21 18.84 -17.09
C ALA A 314 9.45 19.30 -18.53
N VAL A 315 8.46 19.13 -19.40
CA VAL A 315 8.45 19.76 -20.73
C VAL A 315 8.46 21.27 -20.51
N ALA A 316 9.52 21.90 -20.97
CA ALA A 316 9.65 23.35 -20.96
C ALA A 316 8.43 24.00 -21.62
N PRO A 317 7.93 25.15 -21.11
CA PRO A 317 6.80 25.84 -21.72
C PRO A 317 7.16 26.24 -23.16
N VAL A 318 6.33 25.80 -24.08
CA VAL A 318 6.39 26.26 -25.50
C VAL A 318 6.10 27.75 -25.50
N SER A 319 7.11 28.56 -25.82
CA SER A 319 6.93 29.98 -26.05
C SER A 319 6.02 30.21 -27.26
N PRO A 320 5.00 31.06 -27.17
CA PRO A 320 4.20 31.37 -28.33
C PRO A 320 5.01 32.29 -29.28
N HIS A 321 5.11 31.87 -30.51
CA HIS A 321 5.44 32.76 -31.64
C HIS A 321 4.19 33.30 -32.29
#